data_330178ecb7d719c6e484f396dc48157c
#
_entry.id   330178ecb7d719c6e484f396dc48157c
#
_cell.length_a   1.000
_cell.length_b   1.000
_cell.length_c   1.000
_cell.angle_alpha   90.00
_cell.angle_beta   90.00
_cell.angle_gamma   90.00
#
_symmetry.space_group_name_H-M   'P 1'
#
loop_
_entity.id
_entity.type
_entity.pdbx_description
1 polymer ?
#
loop_
_entity_poly.entity_id
_entity_poly.type
_entity_poly.pdbx_seq_one_letter_code
_entity_poly.pdbx_strand_id
1 'polypeptide(L)'
;MDIEAKQILSAGLASLNITASQEYCDTLIAYAELIEAGNHYHSFVAASGRDLVVKHILDSLAPVNIFTNLIAANRYNTIGDFGTGAGLPGIPLALTFPDIHFTLIDRMTKRIQFLESVIAKLSINNVTVLETQAEHCKMQFDIVTFRAFHPFEYKLFKKLFKLCTPNGVIAAYKGKQDRVHSEIIEI
;
A
#
# COMPACT_ATOMS: atom_id res chain seq x y z
N MET A 1 12.20 -16.39 -3.58
CA MET A 1 11.07 -17.00 -2.80
C MET A 1 10.93 -18.48 -3.11
N ASP A 2 10.58 -19.30 -2.10
CA ASP A 2 10.38 -20.73 -2.27
C ASP A 2 9.03 -21.08 -2.96
N ILE A 3 8.84 -22.34 -3.29
CA ILE A 3 7.64 -22.84 -3.98
C ILE A 3 6.41 -22.65 -3.08
N GLU A 4 6.55 -22.84 -1.77
CA GLU A 4 5.46 -22.69 -0.82
C GLU A 4 4.90 -21.25 -0.80
N ALA A 5 5.76 -20.24 -0.76
CA ALA A 5 5.36 -18.85 -0.79
C ALA A 5 4.59 -18.48 -2.08
N LYS A 6 5.00 -19.03 -3.23
CA LYS A 6 4.30 -18.84 -4.52
C LYS A 6 2.90 -19.48 -4.50
N GLN A 7 2.78 -20.69 -3.97
CA GLN A 7 1.48 -21.38 -3.83
C GLN A 7 0.53 -20.63 -2.89
N ILE A 8 1.05 -20.13 -1.77
CA ILE A 8 0.29 -19.31 -0.81
C ILE A 8 -0.20 -18.02 -1.45
N LEU A 9 0.66 -17.33 -2.24
CA LEU A 9 0.25 -16.12 -2.96
C LEU A 9 -0.92 -16.44 -3.90
N SER A 10 -0.79 -17.46 -4.73
CA SER A 10 -1.83 -17.86 -5.69
C SER A 10 -3.16 -18.20 -4.99
N ALA A 11 -3.11 -19.02 -3.94
CA ALA A 11 -4.29 -19.38 -3.15
C ALA A 11 -4.92 -18.17 -2.46
N GLY A 12 -4.09 -17.26 -1.92
CA GLY A 12 -4.54 -16.04 -1.28
C GLY A 12 -5.23 -15.07 -2.26
N LEU A 13 -4.66 -14.87 -3.45
CA LEU A 13 -5.28 -14.06 -4.50
C LEU A 13 -6.64 -14.63 -4.93
N ALA A 14 -6.73 -15.95 -5.11
CA ALA A 14 -8.01 -16.60 -5.42
C ALA A 14 -9.04 -16.40 -4.31
N SER A 15 -8.63 -16.49 -3.04
CA SER A 15 -9.51 -16.25 -1.87
C SER A 15 -10.01 -14.80 -1.78
N LEU A 16 -9.24 -13.85 -2.31
CA LEU A 16 -9.62 -12.44 -2.41
C LEU A 16 -10.44 -12.12 -3.67
N ASN A 17 -10.77 -13.14 -4.49
CA ASN A 17 -11.44 -13.02 -5.78
C ASN A 17 -10.64 -12.15 -6.78
N ILE A 18 -9.32 -12.15 -6.70
CA ILE A 18 -8.44 -11.49 -7.65
C ILE A 18 -8.09 -12.48 -8.75
N THR A 19 -8.55 -12.19 -9.98
CA THR A 19 -8.12 -12.95 -11.16
C THR A 19 -6.69 -12.53 -11.52
N ALA A 20 -5.73 -13.39 -11.26
CA ALA A 20 -4.32 -13.12 -11.42
C ALA A 20 -3.74 -13.85 -12.65
N SER A 21 -3.06 -13.13 -13.53
CA SER A 21 -2.21 -13.72 -14.56
C SER A 21 -0.91 -14.27 -13.93
N GLN A 22 -0.22 -15.14 -14.63
CA GLN A 22 1.10 -15.61 -14.19
C GLN A 22 2.09 -14.45 -14.03
N GLU A 23 2.09 -13.51 -14.97
CA GLU A 23 2.93 -12.31 -14.95
C GLU A 23 2.68 -11.46 -13.70
N TYR A 24 1.41 -11.25 -13.32
CA TYR A 24 1.05 -10.52 -12.10
C TYR A 24 1.57 -11.23 -10.84
N CYS A 25 1.40 -12.56 -10.76
CA CYS A 25 1.92 -13.36 -9.65
C CYS A 25 3.45 -13.25 -9.58
N ASP A 26 4.15 -13.39 -10.71
CA ASP A 26 5.60 -13.33 -10.77
C ASP A 26 6.11 -11.93 -10.38
N THR A 27 5.41 -10.87 -10.76
CA THR A 27 5.73 -9.49 -10.37
C THR A 27 5.58 -9.29 -8.86
N LEU A 28 4.51 -9.78 -8.24
CA LEU A 28 4.33 -9.72 -6.78
C LEU A 28 5.41 -10.51 -6.03
N ILE A 29 5.81 -11.66 -6.55
CA ILE A 29 6.92 -12.45 -5.99
C ILE A 29 8.24 -11.71 -6.12
N ALA A 30 8.54 -11.16 -7.30
CA ALA A 30 9.74 -10.36 -7.51
C ALA A 30 9.80 -9.14 -6.58
N TYR A 31 8.66 -8.48 -6.37
CA TYR A 31 8.55 -7.39 -5.39
C TYR A 31 8.85 -7.87 -3.96
N ALA A 32 8.29 -9.00 -3.55
CA ALA A 32 8.56 -9.56 -2.23
C ALA A 32 10.06 -9.92 -2.05
N GLU A 33 10.70 -10.46 -3.09
CA GLU A 33 12.16 -10.73 -3.09
C GLU A 33 13.00 -9.45 -2.96
N LEU A 34 12.57 -8.35 -3.61
CA LEU A 34 13.22 -7.05 -3.46
C LEU A 34 13.10 -6.51 -2.02
N ILE A 35 11.94 -6.69 -1.37
CA ILE A 35 11.78 -6.32 0.04
C ILE A 35 12.72 -7.14 0.92
N GLU A 36 12.80 -8.47 0.73
CA GLU A 36 13.70 -9.33 1.51
C GLU A 36 15.16 -8.91 1.35
N ALA A 37 15.60 -8.66 0.11
CA ALA A 37 16.94 -8.17 -0.15
C ALA A 37 17.20 -6.81 0.50
N GLY A 38 16.23 -5.90 0.47
CA GLY A 38 16.29 -4.58 1.10
C GLY A 38 16.28 -4.62 2.62
N ASN A 39 15.66 -5.62 3.23
CA ASN A 39 15.58 -5.78 4.68
C ASN A 39 16.95 -5.94 5.35
N HIS A 40 17.92 -6.51 4.67
CA HIS A 40 19.30 -6.62 5.17
C HIS A 40 19.92 -5.25 5.49
N TYR A 41 19.49 -4.20 4.79
CA TYR A 41 20.07 -2.86 4.91
C TYR A 41 19.15 -1.85 5.58
N HIS A 42 17.83 -2.07 5.55
CA HIS A 42 16.86 -1.03 5.87
C HIS A 42 15.78 -1.44 6.88
N SER A 43 15.67 -2.72 7.23
CA SER A 43 14.66 -3.23 8.18
C SER A 43 13.24 -2.72 7.87
N PHE A 44 12.80 -2.81 6.63
CA PHE A 44 11.49 -2.33 6.19
C PHE A 44 10.34 -3.04 6.89
N VAL A 45 10.42 -4.37 6.94
CA VAL A 45 9.42 -5.24 7.57
C VAL A 45 10.11 -6.39 8.30
N ALA A 46 9.59 -6.77 9.48
CA ALA A 46 10.12 -7.89 10.25
C ALA A 46 9.49 -9.22 9.79
N ALA A 47 9.53 -9.49 8.46
CA ALA A 47 8.94 -10.68 7.87
C ALA A 47 9.74 -11.12 6.64
N SER A 48 9.74 -12.41 6.36
CA SER A 48 10.36 -13.05 5.17
C SER A 48 9.52 -14.24 4.70
N GLY A 49 9.78 -14.73 3.49
CA GLY A 49 9.13 -15.90 2.90
C GLY A 49 7.61 -15.83 2.98
N ARG A 50 7.03 -16.91 3.49
CA ARG A 50 5.59 -17.05 3.70
C ARG A 50 4.98 -15.86 4.47
N ASP A 51 5.62 -15.46 5.56
CA ASP A 51 5.09 -14.38 6.42
C ASP A 51 5.05 -13.04 5.69
N LEU A 52 6.02 -12.75 4.84
CA LEU A 52 6.01 -11.56 4.00
C LEU A 52 4.85 -11.59 3.00
N VAL A 53 4.61 -12.74 2.36
CA VAL A 53 3.49 -12.89 1.43
C VAL A 53 2.15 -12.70 2.15
N VAL A 54 1.92 -13.40 3.26
CA VAL A 54 0.63 -13.39 3.96
C VAL A 54 0.38 -12.05 4.66
N LYS A 55 1.32 -11.62 5.50
CA LYS A 55 1.11 -10.48 6.42
C LYS A 55 1.33 -9.12 5.76
N HIS A 56 1.93 -9.10 4.56
CA HIS A 56 2.22 -7.84 3.90
C HIS A 56 1.67 -7.76 2.47
N ILE A 57 1.92 -8.73 1.61
CA ILE A 57 1.42 -8.66 0.22
C ILE A 57 -0.10 -8.90 0.19
N LEU A 58 -0.57 -10.04 0.69
CA LEU A 58 -2.01 -10.37 0.70
C LEU A 58 -2.81 -9.45 1.63
N ASP A 59 -2.25 -9.05 2.76
CA ASP A 59 -2.87 -8.06 3.66
C ASP A 59 -3.07 -6.71 2.95
N SER A 60 -2.12 -6.27 2.13
CA SER A 60 -2.26 -5.06 1.31
C SER A 60 -3.41 -5.16 0.30
N LEU A 61 -3.70 -6.36 -0.19
CA LEU A 61 -4.74 -6.64 -1.18
C LEU A 61 -6.09 -7.03 -0.55
N ALA A 62 -6.15 -7.28 0.77
CA ALA A 62 -7.37 -7.69 1.45
C ALA A 62 -8.59 -6.78 1.17
N PRO A 63 -8.47 -5.44 1.12
CA PRO A 63 -9.59 -4.55 0.82
C PRO A 63 -9.78 -4.25 -0.68
N VAL A 64 -9.20 -5.04 -1.61
CA VAL A 64 -9.25 -4.76 -3.06
C VAL A 64 -10.67 -4.54 -3.58
N ASN A 65 -11.65 -5.33 -3.12
CA ASN A 65 -13.05 -5.17 -3.52
C ASN A 65 -13.65 -3.82 -3.07
N ILE A 66 -13.21 -3.31 -1.92
CA ILE A 66 -13.62 -1.98 -1.43
C ILE A 66 -13.04 -0.90 -2.34
N PHE A 67 -11.75 -0.99 -2.68
CA PHE A 67 -11.11 -0.07 -3.62
C PHE A 67 -11.77 -0.11 -5.00
N THR A 68 -12.05 -1.31 -5.54
CA THR A 68 -12.74 -1.48 -6.81
C THR A 68 -14.09 -0.75 -6.83
N ASN A 69 -14.90 -0.92 -5.78
CA ASN A 69 -16.19 -0.28 -5.67
C ASN A 69 -16.07 1.25 -5.53
N LEU A 70 -15.14 1.74 -4.72
CA LEU A 70 -14.91 3.18 -4.54
C LEU A 70 -14.45 3.84 -5.84
N ILE A 71 -13.50 3.23 -6.54
CA ILE A 71 -12.96 3.71 -7.81
C ILE A 71 -14.08 3.78 -8.86
N ALA A 72 -14.84 2.69 -9.03
CA ALA A 72 -15.90 2.63 -10.03
C ALA A 72 -17.04 3.60 -9.75
N ALA A 73 -17.53 3.67 -8.50
CA ALA A 73 -18.67 4.50 -8.11
C ALA A 73 -18.36 6.00 -8.23
N ASN A 74 -17.13 6.42 -7.98
CA ASN A 74 -16.76 7.84 -7.90
C ASN A 74 -15.84 8.28 -9.05
N ARG A 75 -15.44 7.37 -9.94
CA ARG A 75 -14.47 7.62 -11.01
C ARG A 75 -13.13 8.15 -10.48
N TYR A 76 -12.69 7.61 -9.36
CA TYR A 76 -11.40 7.96 -8.78
C TYR A 76 -10.25 7.51 -9.67
N ASN A 77 -9.19 8.30 -9.74
CA ASN A 77 -8.02 8.03 -10.56
C ASN A 77 -6.68 8.28 -9.86
N THR A 78 -6.69 8.79 -8.63
CA THR A 78 -5.47 9.08 -7.87
C THR A 78 -5.52 8.51 -6.44
N ILE A 79 -4.42 7.87 -6.03
CA ILE A 79 -4.26 7.32 -4.68
C ILE A 79 -2.93 7.79 -4.10
N GLY A 80 -2.96 8.39 -2.91
CA GLY A 80 -1.77 8.74 -2.14
C GLY A 80 -1.57 7.76 -0.98
N ASP A 81 -0.42 7.06 -0.95
CA ASP A 81 -0.05 6.13 0.12
C ASP A 81 0.98 6.79 1.06
N PHE A 82 0.53 7.16 2.26
CA PHE A 82 1.32 7.94 3.23
C PHE A 82 2.05 7.05 4.24
N GLY A 83 3.35 7.31 4.41
CA GLY A 83 4.21 6.48 5.23
C GLY A 83 4.41 5.09 4.62
N THR A 84 4.46 5.04 3.31
CA THR A 84 4.43 3.84 2.48
C THR A 84 5.54 2.82 2.82
N GLY A 85 6.65 3.25 3.40
CA GLY A 85 7.75 2.39 3.81
C GLY A 85 8.40 1.64 2.65
N ALA A 86 8.21 0.33 2.62
CA ALA A 86 8.64 -0.51 1.50
C ALA A 86 7.72 -0.43 0.26
N GLY A 87 6.68 0.40 0.29
CA GLY A 87 5.66 0.47 -0.76
C GLY A 87 4.40 -0.33 -0.42
N LEU A 88 4.07 -0.45 0.85
CA LEU A 88 2.96 -1.26 1.35
C LEU A 88 1.91 -0.39 2.07
N PRO A 89 0.67 -0.32 1.59
CA PRO A 89 0.04 -1.18 0.57
C PRO A 89 0.18 -0.69 -0.88
N GLY A 90 0.84 0.43 -1.15
CA GLY A 90 0.81 1.14 -2.43
C GLY A 90 1.24 0.32 -3.65
N ILE A 91 2.37 -0.41 -3.60
CA ILE A 91 2.85 -1.22 -4.75
C ILE A 91 1.89 -2.37 -5.08
N PRO A 92 1.45 -3.23 -4.14
CA PRO A 92 0.47 -4.27 -4.46
C PRO A 92 -0.83 -3.73 -5.05
N LEU A 93 -1.33 -2.61 -4.54
CA LEU A 93 -2.52 -1.96 -5.10
C LEU A 93 -2.26 -1.37 -6.48
N ALA A 94 -1.12 -0.73 -6.71
CA ALA A 94 -0.77 -0.17 -8.02
C ALA A 94 -0.67 -1.24 -9.11
N LEU A 95 -0.12 -2.40 -8.78
CA LEU A 95 -0.08 -3.56 -9.67
C LEU A 95 -1.48 -4.12 -9.97
N THR A 96 -2.42 -3.97 -9.04
CA THR A 96 -3.81 -4.44 -9.19
C THR A 96 -4.68 -3.45 -9.98
N PHE A 97 -4.38 -2.16 -9.90
CA PHE A 97 -5.13 -1.08 -10.53
C PHE A 97 -4.24 -0.28 -11.51
N PRO A 98 -3.89 -0.84 -12.68
CA PRO A 98 -2.92 -0.22 -13.60
C PRO A 98 -3.38 1.13 -14.18
N ASP A 99 -4.69 1.37 -14.22
CA ASP A 99 -5.28 2.63 -14.72
C ASP A 99 -5.35 3.74 -13.66
N ILE A 100 -5.00 3.43 -12.40
CA ILE A 100 -5.01 4.38 -11.29
C ILE A 100 -3.59 4.85 -11.02
N HIS A 101 -3.41 6.17 -10.86
CA HIS A 101 -2.12 6.73 -10.52
C HIS A 101 -1.87 6.70 -9.00
N PHE A 102 -0.77 6.11 -8.60
CA PHE A 102 -0.34 6.04 -7.19
C PHE A 102 0.82 7.00 -6.92
N THR A 103 0.73 7.73 -5.82
CA THR A 103 1.86 8.49 -5.27
C THR A 103 2.25 7.86 -3.93
N LEU A 104 3.46 7.31 -3.88
CA LEU A 104 4.02 6.72 -2.67
C LEU A 104 4.80 7.77 -1.91
N ILE A 105 4.40 8.04 -0.68
CA ILE A 105 4.90 9.17 0.11
C ILE A 105 5.59 8.65 1.37
N ASP A 106 6.85 9.00 1.53
CA ASP A 106 7.62 8.74 2.76
C ASP A 106 8.59 9.90 3.02
N ARG A 107 8.96 10.10 4.29
CA ARG A 107 9.90 11.15 4.69
C ARG A 107 11.37 10.72 4.65
N MET A 108 11.63 9.43 4.49
CA MET A 108 12.97 8.85 4.59
C MET A 108 13.60 8.63 3.22
N THR A 109 14.62 9.39 2.86
CA THR A 109 15.36 9.30 1.59
C THR A 109 15.74 7.87 1.21
N LYS A 110 16.18 7.05 2.18
CA LYS A 110 16.55 5.65 1.91
C LYS A 110 15.36 4.80 1.45
N ARG A 111 14.15 5.07 1.94
CA ARG A 111 12.93 4.38 1.50
C ARG A 111 12.53 4.83 0.11
N ILE A 112 12.64 6.12 -0.17
CA ILE A 112 12.41 6.70 -1.50
C ILE A 112 13.33 6.05 -2.53
N GLN A 113 14.63 5.99 -2.29
CA GLN A 113 15.60 5.33 -3.18
C GLN A 113 15.29 3.85 -3.42
N PHE A 114 14.86 3.13 -2.39
CA PHE A 114 14.41 1.76 -2.53
C PHE A 114 13.19 1.66 -3.45
N LEU A 115 12.17 2.49 -3.23
CA LEU A 115 10.95 2.52 -4.04
C LEU A 115 11.24 2.85 -5.51
N GLU A 116 12.09 3.83 -5.78
CA GLU A 116 12.55 4.16 -7.15
C GLU A 116 13.21 2.96 -7.82
N SER A 117 14.07 2.23 -7.07
CA SER A 117 14.69 0.99 -7.57
C SER A 117 13.67 -0.11 -7.85
N VAL A 118 12.65 -0.29 -7.00
CA VAL A 118 11.57 -1.25 -7.21
C VAL A 118 10.78 -0.91 -8.47
N ILE A 119 10.33 0.33 -8.59
CA ILE A 119 9.54 0.83 -9.73
C ILE A 119 10.30 0.60 -11.05
N ALA A 120 11.58 0.96 -11.08
CA ALA A 120 12.42 0.77 -12.26
C ALA A 120 12.61 -0.72 -12.62
N LYS A 121 12.90 -1.58 -11.62
CA LYS A 121 13.14 -3.00 -11.86
C LYS A 121 11.91 -3.77 -12.29
N LEU A 122 10.74 -3.39 -11.78
CA LEU A 122 9.46 -4.04 -12.09
C LEU A 122 8.69 -3.33 -13.21
N SER A 123 9.26 -2.26 -13.79
CA SER A 123 8.65 -1.47 -14.87
C SER A 123 7.23 -0.98 -14.52
N ILE A 124 7.03 -0.49 -13.28
CA ILE A 124 5.73 -0.01 -12.81
C ILE A 124 5.52 1.42 -13.32
N ASN A 125 4.55 1.62 -14.20
CA ASN A 125 4.39 2.88 -14.93
C ASN A 125 3.36 3.85 -14.31
N ASN A 126 2.53 3.38 -13.39
CA ASN A 126 1.46 4.15 -12.74
C ASN A 126 1.80 4.59 -11.32
N VAL A 127 3.08 4.61 -10.96
CA VAL A 127 3.57 4.98 -9.63
C VAL A 127 4.58 6.11 -9.72
N THR A 128 4.40 7.13 -8.87
CA THR A 128 5.42 8.14 -8.56
C THR A 128 5.79 8.08 -7.09
N VAL A 129 6.98 8.57 -6.74
CA VAL A 129 7.48 8.60 -5.36
C VAL A 129 7.69 10.06 -4.95
N LEU A 130 7.31 10.38 -3.72
CA LEU A 130 7.45 11.74 -3.19
C LEU A 130 8.10 11.71 -1.80
N GLU A 131 9.28 12.31 -1.68
CA GLU A 131 9.96 12.50 -0.40
C GLU A 131 9.37 13.71 0.33
N THR A 132 8.41 13.45 1.23
CA THR A 132 7.82 14.50 2.07
C THR A 132 7.13 13.91 3.29
N GLN A 133 6.77 14.78 4.23
CA GLN A 133 5.87 14.47 5.33
C GLN A 133 4.43 14.84 4.94
N ALA A 134 3.44 14.15 5.52
CA ALA A 134 2.02 14.43 5.25
C ALA A 134 1.66 15.93 5.48
N GLU A 135 2.30 16.55 6.48
CA GLU A 135 2.12 17.95 6.83
C GLU A 135 2.56 18.93 5.76
N HIS A 136 3.51 18.54 4.94
CA HIS A 136 4.11 19.40 3.90
C HIS A 136 3.63 19.03 2.49
N CYS A 137 2.88 17.93 2.35
CA CYS A 137 2.30 17.54 1.08
C CYS A 137 1.22 18.54 0.66
N LYS A 138 1.30 19.00 -0.60
CA LYS A 138 0.34 19.97 -1.19
C LYS A 138 -0.57 19.32 -2.23
N MET A 139 -0.34 18.04 -2.53
CA MET A 139 -1.17 17.28 -3.46
C MET A 139 -2.45 16.84 -2.79
N GLN A 140 -3.49 16.64 -3.59
CA GLN A 140 -4.75 16.03 -3.16
C GLN A 140 -4.99 14.75 -3.95
N PHE A 141 -5.65 13.78 -3.31
CA PHE A 141 -5.89 12.46 -3.84
C PHE A 141 -7.36 12.07 -3.67
N ASP A 142 -7.86 11.25 -4.56
CA ASP A 142 -9.22 10.71 -4.44
C ASP A 142 -9.31 9.69 -3.30
N ILE A 143 -8.22 8.92 -3.12
CA ILE A 143 -8.08 8.04 -1.95
C ILE A 143 -6.74 8.35 -1.27
N VAL A 144 -6.79 8.66 0.02
CA VAL A 144 -5.63 8.72 0.89
C VAL A 144 -5.55 7.41 1.65
N THR A 145 -4.47 6.65 1.49
CA THR A 145 -4.27 5.40 2.22
C THR A 145 -3.01 5.43 3.06
N PHE A 146 -2.98 4.59 4.10
CA PHE A 146 -1.82 4.37 4.96
C PHE A 146 -1.98 3.09 5.75
N ARG A 147 -0.85 2.48 6.13
CA ARG A 147 -0.79 1.28 6.98
C ARG A 147 0.17 1.49 8.14
N ALA A 148 -0.20 0.97 9.33
CA ALA A 148 0.61 1.08 10.56
C ALA A 148 1.05 2.52 10.90
N PHE A 149 0.33 3.50 10.40
CA PHE A 149 0.48 4.90 10.78
C PHE A 149 -0.16 5.09 12.16
N HIS A 150 0.40 5.98 12.98
CA HIS A 150 0.04 6.27 14.38
C HIS A 150 -1.42 6.00 14.82
N PRO A 151 -1.73 5.95 16.13
CA PRO A 151 -3.11 5.93 16.62
C PRO A 151 -3.96 7.00 15.94
N PHE A 152 -5.26 6.79 15.85
CA PHE A 152 -6.19 7.77 15.28
C PHE A 152 -6.24 9.02 16.15
N GLU A 153 -5.35 9.97 15.90
CA GLU A 153 -5.40 11.28 16.54
C GLU A 153 -6.22 12.25 15.66
N TYR A 154 -7.11 13.01 16.27
CA TYR A 154 -7.92 14.03 15.58
C TYR A 154 -7.07 14.97 14.72
N LYS A 155 -5.91 15.40 15.22
CA LYS A 155 -4.98 16.26 14.49
C LYS A 155 -4.46 15.61 13.19
N LEU A 156 -4.19 14.32 13.23
CA LEU A 156 -3.75 13.56 12.06
C LEU A 156 -4.88 13.46 11.03
N PHE A 157 -6.10 13.10 11.45
CA PHE A 157 -7.26 13.03 10.57
C PHE A 157 -7.53 14.35 9.87
N LYS A 158 -7.54 15.46 10.61
CA LYS A 158 -7.73 16.80 10.04
C LYS A 158 -6.69 17.16 8.98
N LYS A 159 -5.46 16.64 9.11
CA LYS A 159 -4.41 16.81 8.10
C LYS A 159 -4.67 15.93 6.88
N LEU A 160 -4.95 14.64 7.10
CA LEU A 160 -5.22 13.70 6.02
C LEU A 160 -6.46 14.07 5.20
N PHE A 161 -7.52 14.57 5.83
CA PHE A 161 -8.70 15.09 5.12
C PHE A 161 -8.37 16.25 4.18
N LYS A 162 -7.39 17.10 4.50
CA LYS A 162 -6.95 18.17 3.60
C LYS A 162 -6.22 17.65 2.35
N LEU A 163 -5.73 16.42 2.40
CA LEU A 163 -5.07 15.73 1.29
C LEU A 163 -6.06 14.95 0.43
N CYS A 164 -7.33 14.90 0.82
CA CYS A 164 -8.38 14.35 -0.02
C CYS A 164 -8.92 15.43 -0.97
N THR A 165 -9.28 15.03 -2.21
CA THR A 165 -10.13 15.82 -3.10
C THR A 165 -11.50 16.06 -2.43
N PRO A 166 -12.35 16.99 -2.91
CA PRO A 166 -13.63 17.32 -2.27
C PRO A 166 -14.55 16.12 -1.99
N ASN A 167 -14.48 15.08 -2.80
CA ASN A 167 -15.24 13.83 -2.64
C ASN A 167 -14.33 12.65 -2.27
N GLY A 168 -13.06 12.93 -1.96
CA GLY A 168 -12.09 11.91 -1.65
C GLY A 168 -12.32 11.24 -0.29
N VAL A 169 -11.73 10.08 -0.11
CA VAL A 169 -11.88 9.25 1.10
C VAL A 169 -10.55 8.88 1.71
N ILE A 170 -10.58 8.54 2.99
CA ILE A 170 -9.42 7.96 3.70
C ILE A 170 -9.66 6.46 3.87
N ALA A 171 -8.72 5.65 3.36
CA ALA A 171 -8.70 4.20 3.49
C ALA A 171 -7.56 3.78 4.44
N ALA A 172 -7.86 3.64 5.73
CA ALA A 172 -6.89 3.31 6.75
C ALA A 172 -6.78 1.79 6.98
N TYR A 173 -5.57 1.25 6.81
CA TYR A 173 -5.28 -0.13 7.20
C TYR A 173 -5.02 -0.19 8.70
N LYS A 174 -5.95 -0.77 9.42
CA LYS A 174 -5.89 -0.92 10.86
C LYS A 174 -5.91 -2.39 11.27
N GLY A 175 -5.36 -2.63 12.44
CA GLY A 175 -5.32 -3.97 13.02
C GLY A 175 -6.67 -4.44 13.57
N LYS A 176 -6.69 -4.99 14.76
CA LYS A 176 -7.88 -5.61 15.37
C LYS A 176 -9.00 -4.60 15.60
N GLN A 177 -10.23 -5.02 15.30
CA GLN A 177 -11.45 -4.22 15.39
C GLN A 177 -11.66 -3.58 16.77
N ASP A 178 -11.31 -4.29 17.86
CA ASP A 178 -11.43 -3.77 19.22
C ASP A 178 -10.58 -2.52 19.46
N ARG A 179 -9.38 -2.46 18.84
CA ARG A 179 -8.51 -1.28 18.91
C ARG A 179 -9.04 -0.12 18.08
N VAL A 180 -9.65 -0.41 16.94
CA VAL A 180 -10.25 0.61 16.07
C VAL A 180 -11.41 1.30 16.79
N HIS A 181 -12.28 0.55 17.47
CA HIS A 181 -13.37 1.12 18.25
C HIS A 181 -12.90 2.05 19.38
N SER A 182 -11.86 1.65 20.12
CA SER A 182 -11.31 2.50 21.18
C SER A 182 -10.69 3.79 20.64
N GLU A 183 -9.99 3.71 19.50
CA GLU A 183 -9.41 4.90 18.84
C GLU A 183 -10.47 5.86 18.29
N ILE A 184 -11.62 5.37 17.80
CA ILE A 184 -12.71 6.21 17.28
C ILE A 184 -13.47 6.96 18.40
N ILE A 185 -13.58 6.39 19.59
CA ILE A 185 -14.25 7.01 20.73
C ILE A 185 -13.47 8.23 21.26
N GLU A 186 -12.16 8.29 21.03
CA GLU A 186 -11.30 9.40 21.44
C GLU A 186 -11.25 10.58 20.44
N ILE A 187 -11.94 10.47 19.28
CA ILE A 187 -12.03 11.51 18.24
C ILE A 187 -13.28 12.36 18.42
#